data_40dac66afa71219abb4bde64de6370e9
#
_entry.id   40dac66afa71219abb4bde64de6370e9
#
_cell.length_a   1.000
_cell.length_b   1.000
_cell.length_c   1.000
_cell.angle_alpha   90.00
_cell.angle_beta   90.00
_cell.angle_gamma   90.00
#
_symmetry.space_group_name_H-M   'P 1'
#
loop_
_entity.id
_entity.type
_entity.pdbx_description
1 polymer ?
#
loop_
_entity_poly.entity_id
_entity_poly.type
_entity_poly.pdbx_seq_one_letter_code
_entity_poly.pdbx_strand_id
1 'polypeptide(L)'
;MGTSHLSLRTFLEGGLTAGLVLLLTLWVSTAVEARLLKSSSGSELSLRKAVSNAVTSLLLFLGLMLSLSAVGIDLTALSVLGGAVGVGIGFGLQKLAANYVSGFVILAERSMRIGDSVKVDGFEGRISDIKARYTVIRAPNGRESIVPNEMLINSRVENLSLADSRVLQSTAVSVAYGSDVPQVMTLLTQVCTSQEKVLTDPAPYVTLSNFGADGLEFGVHYWVDEQQAGLLTLKSEINVAILAVLRAHAIEIPFPQRVVHTRNLA
;
A
#
# COMPACT_ATOMS: atom_id res chain seq x y z
N MET A 1 6.19 27.25 55.46
CA MET A 1 7.51 27.81 55.14
C MET A 1 8.55 26.98 55.88
N GLY A 2 9.08 25.93 55.26
CA GLY A 2 10.11 25.07 55.84
C GLY A 2 11.47 25.75 55.67
N THR A 3 12.09 26.19 56.76
CA THR A 3 13.49 26.61 56.79
C THR A 3 14.37 25.37 56.60
N SER A 4 14.77 25.09 55.38
CA SER A 4 15.79 24.10 55.09
C SER A 4 17.13 24.63 55.63
N HIS A 5 17.59 24.10 56.77
CA HIS A 5 18.96 24.33 57.19
C HIS A 5 19.89 23.68 56.20
N LEU A 6 20.40 24.42 55.25
CA LEU A 6 21.44 23.97 54.33
C LEU A 6 22.74 23.81 55.17
N SER A 7 22.96 22.62 55.65
CA SER A 7 24.22 22.24 56.26
C SER A 7 25.31 22.19 55.19
N LEU A 8 26.51 22.66 55.52
CA LEU A 8 27.70 22.56 54.66
C LEU A 8 27.90 21.10 54.14
N ARG A 9 27.54 20.14 54.96
CA ARG A 9 27.54 18.73 54.64
C ARG A 9 26.57 18.40 53.51
N THR A 10 25.33 18.89 53.56
CA THR A 10 24.30 18.65 52.53
C THR A 10 24.71 19.25 51.19
N PHE A 11 25.35 20.42 51.21
CA PHE A 11 25.86 21.05 50.02
C PHE A 11 27.04 20.31 49.38
N LEU A 12 27.96 19.77 50.18
CA LEU A 12 29.07 18.97 49.72
C LEU A 12 28.60 17.61 49.17
N GLU A 13 27.68 16.94 49.87
CA GLU A 13 27.10 15.66 49.45
C GLU A 13 26.28 15.85 48.15
N GLY A 14 25.48 16.91 48.02
CA GLY A 14 24.74 17.23 46.83
C GLY A 14 25.65 17.59 45.64
N GLY A 15 26.71 18.37 45.87
CA GLY A 15 27.69 18.73 44.85
C GLY A 15 28.47 17.50 44.33
N LEU A 16 28.81 16.58 45.24
CA LEU A 16 29.55 15.35 44.91
C LEU A 16 28.66 14.39 44.11
N THR A 17 27.40 14.22 44.53
CA THR A 17 26.40 13.41 43.78
C THR A 17 26.08 13.99 42.43
N ALA A 18 25.89 15.31 42.31
CA ALA A 18 25.69 16.01 41.05
C ALA A 18 26.88 15.80 40.08
N GLY A 19 28.11 15.98 40.59
CA GLY A 19 29.33 15.75 39.82
C GLY A 19 29.43 14.31 39.31
N LEU A 20 29.12 13.34 40.17
CA LEU A 20 29.16 11.92 39.81
C LEU A 20 28.07 11.59 38.75
N VAL A 21 26.87 12.09 38.89
CA VAL A 21 25.78 11.94 37.91
C VAL A 21 26.17 12.52 36.54
N LEU A 22 26.75 13.74 36.54
CA LEU A 22 27.23 14.37 35.31
C LEU A 22 28.32 13.56 34.63
N LEU A 23 29.32 13.09 35.38
CA LEU A 23 30.39 12.25 34.85
C LEU A 23 29.86 10.93 34.25
N LEU A 24 28.92 10.27 34.95
CA LEU A 24 28.27 9.05 34.46
C LEU A 24 27.48 9.34 33.17
N THR A 25 26.74 10.45 33.12
CA THR A 25 25.97 10.85 31.95
C THR A 25 26.87 11.12 30.75
N LEU A 26 27.98 11.84 30.95
CA LEU A 26 28.98 12.07 29.89
C LEU A 26 29.61 10.76 29.42
N TRP A 27 29.95 9.87 30.33
CA TRP A 27 30.53 8.57 29.99
C TRP A 27 29.55 7.69 29.20
N VAL A 28 28.28 7.61 29.65
CA VAL A 28 27.23 6.87 28.91
C VAL A 28 26.99 7.50 27.54
N SER A 29 26.94 8.83 27.46
CA SER A 29 26.75 9.53 26.20
C SER A 29 27.86 9.23 25.17
N THR A 30 29.12 9.31 25.61
CA THR A 30 30.27 8.98 24.74
C THR A 30 30.31 7.49 24.35
N ALA A 31 29.93 6.60 25.27
CA ALA A 31 29.82 5.16 24.97
C ALA A 31 28.72 4.85 23.94
N VAL A 32 27.56 5.52 24.04
CA VAL A 32 26.46 5.39 23.08
C VAL A 32 26.90 5.95 21.70
N GLU A 33 27.51 7.13 21.69
CA GLU A 33 28.06 7.73 20.45
C GLU A 33 29.06 6.81 19.76
N ALA A 34 30.03 6.29 20.51
CA ALA A 34 31.05 5.37 19.98
C ALA A 34 30.43 4.08 19.39
N ARG A 35 29.37 3.53 20.01
CA ARG A 35 28.67 2.35 19.49
C ARG A 35 27.86 2.65 18.23
N LEU A 36 27.16 3.77 18.19
CA LEU A 36 26.34 4.17 17.04
C LEU A 36 27.18 4.47 15.80
N LEU A 37 28.38 5.04 15.98
CA LEU A 37 29.27 5.44 14.90
C LEU A 37 30.22 4.32 14.43
N LYS A 38 30.45 3.26 15.21
CA LYS A 38 31.47 2.21 14.95
C LYS A 38 31.19 1.31 13.73
N SER A 39 29.98 1.32 13.17
CA SER A 39 29.57 0.36 12.11
C SER A 39 29.06 1.04 10.82
N SER A 40 29.48 2.24 10.48
CA SER A 40 28.85 2.99 9.38
C SER A 40 29.80 3.30 8.22
N SER A 41 29.36 2.96 7.01
CA SER A 41 29.99 3.33 5.75
C SER A 41 29.03 4.16 4.91
N GLY A 42 29.45 5.30 4.38
CA GLY A 42 28.74 6.05 3.37
C GLY A 42 27.53 6.87 3.85
N SER A 43 26.42 6.79 3.13
CA SER A 43 25.23 7.64 3.29
C SER A 43 24.50 7.50 4.65
N GLU A 44 24.71 6.42 5.37
CA GLU A 44 24.12 6.19 6.71
C GLU A 44 24.79 7.02 7.81
N LEU A 45 25.99 7.56 7.55
CA LEU A 45 26.79 8.27 8.55
C LEU A 45 26.08 9.56 9.04
N SER A 46 25.43 10.28 8.13
CA SER A 46 24.70 11.52 8.45
C SER A 46 23.49 11.27 9.33
N LEU A 47 22.70 10.23 9.06
CA LEU A 47 21.54 9.86 9.87
C LEU A 47 21.97 9.38 11.26
N ARG A 48 22.97 8.52 11.33
CA ARG A 48 23.49 8.01 12.61
C ARG A 48 24.08 9.12 13.47
N LYS A 49 24.75 10.08 12.86
CA LYS A 49 25.27 11.28 13.57
C LYS A 49 24.13 12.15 14.09
N ALA A 50 23.06 12.36 13.32
CA ALA A 50 21.88 13.09 13.76
C ALA A 50 21.18 12.39 14.95
N VAL A 51 21.00 11.05 14.86
CA VAL A 51 20.42 10.24 15.95
C VAL A 51 21.33 10.29 17.20
N SER A 52 22.65 10.13 17.02
CA SER A 52 23.61 10.22 18.11
C SER A 52 23.54 11.57 18.82
N ASN A 53 23.53 12.68 18.07
CA ASN A 53 23.40 14.01 18.64
C ASN A 53 22.09 14.20 19.41
N ALA A 54 20.97 13.68 18.90
CA ALA A 54 19.67 13.77 19.58
C ALA A 54 19.68 12.96 20.89
N VAL A 55 20.21 11.73 20.86
CA VAL A 55 20.33 10.87 22.06
C VAL A 55 21.27 11.50 23.09
N THR A 56 22.42 12.01 22.64
CA THR A 56 23.39 12.71 23.51
C THR A 56 22.77 13.92 24.17
N SER A 57 22.06 14.77 23.39
CA SER A 57 21.37 15.95 23.93
C SER A 57 20.31 15.57 24.97
N LEU A 58 19.54 14.52 24.72
CA LEU A 58 18.53 14.00 25.65
C LEU A 58 19.16 13.49 26.94
N LEU A 59 20.25 12.69 26.83
CA LEU A 59 20.96 12.16 27.98
C LEU A 59 21.59 13.29 28.84
N LEU A 60 22.19 14.29 28.20
CA LEU A 60 22.75 15.44 28.89
C LEU A 60 21.65 16.27 29.60
N PHE A 61 20.50 16.45 28.96
CA PHE A 61 19.36 17.13 29.59
C PHE A 61 18.85 16.36 30.82
N LEU A 62 18.65 15.04 30.70
CA LEU A 62 18.22 14.20 31.83
C LEU A 62 19.28 14.15 32.94
N GLY A 63 20.55 14.06 32.60
CA GLY A 63 21.64 14.08 33.56
C GLY A 63 21.74 15.41 34.31
N LEU A 64 21.53 16.55 33.62
CA LEU A 64 21.44 17.85 34.24
C LEU A 64 20.26 17.93 35.23
N MET A 65 19.08 17.44 34.82
CA MET A 65 17.90 17.37 35.70
C MET A 65 18.18 16.58 36.97
N LEU A 66 18.75 15.37 36.80
CA LEU A 66 19.12 14.54 37.95
C LEU A 66 20.15 15.20 38.86
N SER A 67 21.16 15.88 38.30
CA SER A 67 22.16 16.62 39.05
C SER A 67 21.54 17.77 39.86
N LEU A 68 20.65 18.56 39.26
CA LEU A 68 19.97 19.66 39.95
C LEU A 68 19.07 19.14 41.07
N SER A 69 18.37 18.03 40.83
CA SER A 69 17.54 17.34 41.82
C SER A 69 18.38 16.85 43.01
N ALA A 70 19.57 16.31 42.76
CA ALA A 70 20.47 15.80 43.79
C ALA A 70 20.98 16.93 44.72
N VAL A 71 21.09 18.15 44.25
CA VAL A 71 21.45 19.36 45.04
C VAL A 71 20.25 19.90 45.79
N GLY A 72 19.04 19.36 45.56
CA GLY A 72 17.80 19.81 46.23
C GLY A 72 17.10 21.02 45.55
N ILE A 73 17.45 21.29 44.31
CA ILE A 73 16.76 22.30 43.49
C ILE A 73 15.38 21.79 43.10
N ASP A 74 14.35 22.58 43.35
CA ASP A 74 12.98 22.26 42.94
C ASP A 74 12.85 22.33 41.42
N LEU A 75 12.59 21.18 40.80
CA LEU A 75 12.44 21.04 39.36
C LEU A 75 11.00 21.13 38.88
N THR A 76 10.03 21.45 39.74
CA THR A 76 8.59 21.44 39.41
C THR A 76 8.29 22.31 38.19
N ALA A 77 8.74 23.56 38.16
CA ALA A 77 8.51 24.47 37.04
C ALA A 77 9.16 23.95 35.73
N LEU A 78 10.36 23.39 35.84
CA LEU A 78 11.12 22.86 34.70
C LEU A 78 10.51 21.58 34.17
N SER A 79 9.97 20.73 35.07
CA SER A 79 9.24 19.51 34.70
C SER A 79 7.93 19.82 33.98
N VAL A 80 7.20 20.83 34.40
CA VAL A 80 5.99 21.31 33.71
C VAL A 80 6.34 21.83 32.31
N LEU A 81 7.39 22.65 32.20
CA LEU A 81 7.85 23.15 30.89
C LEU A 81 8.32 22.00 29.99
N GLY A 82 9.12 21.07 30.54
CA GLY A 82 9.57 19.88 29.82
C GLY A 82 8.41 19.00 29.35
N GLY A 83 7.38 18.84 30.16
CA GLY A 83 6.14 18.15 29.80
C GLY A 83 5.42 18.83 28.63
N ALA A 84 5.28 20.17 28.68
CA ALA A 84 4.65 20.90 27.56
C ALA A 84 5.45 20.78 26.26
N VAL A 85 6.77 20.86 26.30
CA VAL A 85 7.65 20.63 25.14
C VAL A 85 7.52 19.18 24.66
N GLY A 86 7.49 18.20 25.56
CA GLY A 86 7.31 16.78 25.22
C GLY A 86 6.00 16.51 24.50
N VAL A 87 4.90 17.12 24.94
CA VAL A 87 3.59 17.05 24.25
C VAL A 87 3.69 17.67 22.86
N GLY A 88 4.32 18.84 22.70
CA GLY A 88 4.51 19.48 21.40
C GLY A 88 5.31 18.60 20.42
N ILE A 89 6.41 18.00 20.89
CA ILE A 89 7.20 17.04 20.09
C ILE A 89 6.37 15.79 19.75
N GLY A 90 5.58 15.28 20.73
CA GLY A 90 4.69 14.14 20.53
C GLY A 90 3.68 14.37 19.39
N PHE A 91 3.04 15.54 19.35
CA PHE A 91 2.16 15.92 18.25
C PHE A 91 2.92 16.02 16.90
N GLY A 92 4.14 16.55 16.92
CA GLY A 92 4.98 16.60 15.71
C GLY A 92 5.35 15.22 15.15
N LEU A 93 5.51 14.22 16.03
CA LEU A 93 5.87 12.85 15.66
C LEU A 93 4.67 11.91 15.46
N GLN A 94 3.45 12.36 15.74
CA GLN A 94 2.23 11.54 15.74
C GLN A 94 2.05 10.78 14.43
N LYS A 95 2.12 11.45 13.28
CA LYS A 95 1.96 10.81 11.97
C LYS A 95 3.06 9.78 11.68
N LEU A 96 4.28 10.04 12.13
CA LEU A 96 5.37 9.10 11.97
C LEU A 96 5.08 7.83 12.78
N ALA A 97 4.72 7.97 14.04
CA ALA A 97 4.36 6.84 14.91
C ALA A 97 3.15 6.06 14.36
N ALA A 98 2.10 6.75 13.89
CA ALA A 98 0.94 6.14 13.29
C ALA A 98 1.30 5.24 12.10
N ASN A 99 2.18 5.70 11.21
CA ASN A 99 2.63 4.89 10.06
C ASN A 99 3.40 3.62 10.47
N TYR A 100 4.23 3.68 11.50
CA TYR A 100 4.92 2.48 12.01
C TYR A 100 3.95 1.49 12.66
N VAL A 101 3.02 1.99 13.48
CA VAL A 101 2.00 1.15 14.12
C VAL A 101 1.11 0.52 13.04
N SER A 102 0.65 1.28 12.07
CA SER A 102 -0.15 0.77 10.95
C SER A 102 0.59 -0.29 10.14
N GLY A 103 1.88 -0.09 9.87
CA GLY A 103 2.70 -1.10 9.18
C GLY A 103 2.79 -2.40 9.98
N PHE A 104 2.96 -2.33 11.30
CA PHE A 104 2.95 -3.50 12.17
C PHE A 104 1.59 -4.20 12.16
N VAL A 105 0.48 -3.45 12.24
CA VAL A 105 -0.88 -4.00 12.20
C VAL A 105 -1.16 -4.73 10.88
N ILE A 106 -0.81 -4.12 9.73
CA ILE A 106 -0.97 -4.75 8.40
C ILE A 106 -0.27 -6.12 8.37
N LEU A 107 0.96 -6.18 8.86
CA LEU A 107 1.76 -7.42 8.87
C LEU A 107 1.24 -8.45 9.88
N ALA A 108 0.79 -8.01 11.06
CA ALA A 108 0.30 -8.88 12.14
C ALA A 108 -1.07 -9.50 11.78
N GLU A 109 -2.00 -8.70 11.27
CA GLU A 109 -3.34 -9.13 10.90
C GLU A 109 -3.38 -9.81 9.52
N ARG A 110 -2.32 -9.61 8.72
CA ARG A 110 -2.26 -10.08 7.33
C ARG A 110 -3.45 -9.63 6.48
N SER A 111 -3.96 -8.44 6.77
CA SER A 111 -5.07 -7.83 6.01
C SER A 111 -4.71 -7.55 4.55
N MET A 112 -3.42 -7.38 4.28
CA MET A 112 -2.82 -7.25 2.94
C MET A 112 -1.50 -8.01 2.92
N ARG A 113 -1.14 -8.58 1.75
CA ARG A 113 0.07 -9.38 1.58
C ARG A 113 0.83 -8.92 0.34
N ILE A 114 2.14 -9.14 0.33
CA ILE A 114 2.95 -8.96 -0.88
C ILE A 114 2.42 -9.91 -1.95
N GLY A 115 2.14 -9.36 -3.13
CA GLY A 115 1.52 -10.07 -4.24
C GLY A 115 0.02 -9.83 -4.40
N ASP A 116 -0.68 -9.30 -3.40
CA ASP A 116 -2.10 -8.94 -3.53
C ASP A 116 -2.32 -7.82 -4.54
N SER A 117 -3.38 -7.95 -5.33
CA SER A 117 -3.88 -6.87 -6.17
C SER A 117 -4.82 -6.00 -5.37
N VAL A 118 -4.51 -4.72 -5.31
CA VAL A 118 -5.25 -3.74 -4.51
C VAL A 118 -5.55 -2.47 -5.29
N LYS A 119 -6.64 -1.81 -4.91
CA LYS A 119 -6.98 -0.48 -5.40
C LYS A 119 -7.09 0.49 -4.24
N VAL A 120 -6.27 1.53 -4.27
CA VAL A 120 -6.16 2.54 -3.22
C VAL A 120 -6.21 3.91 -3.87
N ASP A 121 -7.16 4.75 -3.48
CA ASP A 121 -7.34 6.12 -4.00
C ASP A 121 -7.31 6.21 -5.55
N GLY A 122 -7.98 5.24 -6.18
CA GLY A 122 -8.05 5.15 -7.65
C GLY A 122 -6.81 4.59 -8.33
N PHE A 123 -5.71 4.34 -7.59
CA PHE A 123 -4.53 3.65 -8.10
C PHE A 123 -4.67 2.14 -7.90
N GLU A 124 -4.60 1.40 -9.00
CA GLU A 124 -4.72 -0.07 -9.01
C GLU A 124 -3.37 -0.71 -9.36
N GLY A 125 -3.00 -1.73 -8.61
CA GLY A 125 -1.75 -2.45 -8.82
C GLY A 125 -1.53 -3.55 -7.81
N ARG A 126 -0.39 -4.23 -7.93
CA ARG A 126 0.01 -5.32 -7.04
C ARG A 126 0.94 -4.79 -5.95
N ILE A 127 0.74 -5.23 -4.72
CA ILE A 127 1.65 -4.93 -3.60
C ILE A 127 3.00 -5.60 -3.92
N SER A 128 4.02 -4.79 -4.15
CA SER A 128 5.39 -5.24 -4.42
C SER A 128 6.23 -5.36 -3.15
N ASP A 129 5.97 -4.49 -2.16
CA ASP A 129 6.69 -4.51 -0.89
C ASP A 129 5.88 -3.80 0.21
N ILE A 130 6.04 -4.26 1.46
CA ILE A 130 5.46 -3.65 2.66
C ILE A 130 6.60 -3.26 3.58
N LYS A 131 6.87 -1.97 3.67
CA LYS A 131 7.88 -1.39 4.55
C LYS A 131 7.28 -0.98 5.89
N ALA A 132 8.13 -0.64 6.85
CA ALA A 132 7.69 -0.24 8.19
C ALA A 132 6.76 0.99 8.20
N ARG A 133 6.89 1.93 7.26
CA ARG A 133 6.12 3.19 7.20
C ARG A 133 5.23 3.32 5.98
N TYR A 134 5.50 2.59 4.91
CA TYR A 134 4.79 2.69 3.64
C TYR A 134 4.76 1.35 2.93
N THR A 135 3.79 1.19 2.08
CA THR A 135 3.63 0.05 1.18
C THR A 135 3.83 0.52 -0.26
N VAL A 136 4.47 -0.31 -1.08
CA VAL A 136 4.71 -0.03 -2.49
C VAL A 136 3.73 -0.84 -3.32
N ILE A 137 2.94 -0.15 -4.15
CA ILE A 137 1.97 -0.75 -5.07
C ILE A 137 2.46 -0.50 -6.49
N ARG A 138 2.65 -1.57 -7.27
CA ARG A 138 3.14 -1.50 -8.65
C ARG A 138 2.02 -1.80 -9.65
N ALA A 139 1.72 -0.84 -10.50
CA ALA A 139 0.76 -1.01 -11.58
C ALA A 139 1.32 -1.87 -12.74
N PRO A 140 0.46 -2.49 -13.59
CA PRO A 140 0.90 -3.30 -14.72
C PRO A 140 1.78 -2.56 -15.74
N ASN A 141 1.66 -1.23 -15.82
CA ASN A 141 2.49 -0.37 -16.68
C ASN A 141 3.86 -0.03 -16.07
N GLY A 142 4.21 -0.62 -14.91
CA GLY A 142 5.48 -0.43 -14.23
C GLY A 142 5.54 0.78 -13.28
N ARG A 143 4.51 1.64 -13.22
CA ARG A 143 4.48 2.74 -12.25
C ARG A 143 4.31 2.20 -10.84
N GLU A 144 4.98 2.85 -9.89
CA GLU A 144 4.89 2.53 -8.47
C GLU A 144 4.23 3.67 -7.71
N SER A 145 3.33 3.32 -6.81
CA SER A 145 2.74 4.23 -5.83
C SER A 145 3.26 3.88 -4.45
N ILE A 146 3.78 4.87 -3.74
CA ILE A 146 4.24 4.73 -2.35
C ILE A 146 3.13 5.26 -1.45
N VAL A 147 2.45 4.34 -0.77
CA VAL A 147 1.29 4.65 0.06
C VAL A 147 1.67 4.55 1.54
N PRO A 148 1.50 5.62 2.34
CA PRO A 148 1.72 5.56 3.78
C PRO A 148 0.84 4.48 4.43
N ASN A 149 1.39 3.69 5.37
CA ASN A 149 0.65 2.60 5.98
C ASN A 149 -0.57 3.08 6.78
N GLU A 150 -0.49 4.26 7.38
CA GLU A 150 -1.62 4.92 8.05
C GLU A 150 -2.81 5.12 7.10
N MET A 151 -2.55 5.47 5.85
CA MET A 151 -3.60 5.64 4.83
C MET A 151 -4.27 4.31 4.51
N LEU A 152 -3.52 3.21 4.43
CA LEU A 152 -4.07 1.88 4.15
C LEU A 152 -4.98 1.35 5.26
N ILE A 153 -4.73 1.74 6.51
CA ILE A 153 -5.57 1.35 7.66
C ILE A 153 -6.81 2.25 7.76
N ASN A 154 -6.67 3.55 7.51
CA ASN A 154 -7.70 4.55 7.77
C ASN A 154 -8.60 4.83 6.56
N SER A 155 -8.24 4.39 5.36
CA SER A 155 -9.04 4.57 4.15
C SER A 155 -9.64 3.25 3.65
N ARG A 156 -10.60 3.36 2.73
CA ARG A 156 -11.14 2.19 2.04
C ARG A 156 -10.08 1.66 1.07
N VAL A 157 -9.67 0.43 1.26
CA VAL A 157 -8.83 -0.34 0.33
C VAL A 157 -9.66 -1.47 -0.25
N GLU A 158 -9.69 -1.58 -1.56
CA GLU A 158 -10.28 -2.72 -2.24
C GLU A 158 -9.17 -3.73 -2.51
N ASN A 159 -9.21 -4.88 -1.80
CA ASN A 159 -8.32 -5.99 -2.08
C ASN A 159 -9.02 -6.96 -3.04
N LEU A 160 -8.48 -7.08 -4.24
CA LEU A 160 -9.09 -7.82 -5.35
C LEU A 160 -8.70 -9.30 -5.34
N SER A 161 -7.72 -9.71 -4.53
CA SER A 161 -7.16 -11.06 -4.55
C SER A 161 -7.04 -11.73 -3.17
N LEU A 162 -7.45 -11.06 -2.07
CA LEU A 162 -7.26 -11.57 -0.71
C LEU A 162 -7.98 -12.89 -0.43
N ALA A 163 -9.24 -12.97 -0.84
CA ALA A 163 -10.10 -14.13 -0.60
C ALA A 163 -10.08 -15.10 -1.79
N ASP A 164 -9.98 -14.57 -3.01
CA ASP A 164 -10.06 -15.32 -4.26
C ASP A 164 -9.26 -14.57 -5.33
N SER A 165 -8.29 -15.24 -5.94
CA SER A 165 -7.51 -14.68 -7.04
C SER A 165 -8.25 -14.77 -8.40
N ARG A 166 -9.43 -15.41 -8.42
CA ARG A 166 -10.23 -15.53 -9.64
C ARG A 166 -10.92 -14.23 -9.97
N VAL A 167 -10.71 -13.74 -11.18
CA VAL A 167 -11.34 -12.52 -11.68
C VAL A 167 -12.19 -12.83 -12.92
N LEU A 168 -13.37 -12.21 -12.96
CA LEU A 168 -14.24 -12.30 -14.14
C LEU A 168 -13.75 -11.32 -15.19
N GLN A 169 -13.39 -11.83 -16.35
CA GLN A 169 -13.05 -11.06 -17.54
C GLN A 169 -14.17 -11.14 -18.56
N SER A 170 -14.25 -10.16 -19.44
CA SER A 170 -15.22 -10.17 -20.52
C SER A 170 -14.66 -9.57 -21.81
N THR A 171 -15.20 -10.06 -22.93
CA THR A 171 -15.05 -9.45 -24.24
C THR A 171 -16.40 -9.39 -24.92
N ALA A 172 -16.57 -8.47 -25.85
CA ALA A 172 -17.80 -8.31 -26.62
C ALA A 172 -17.56 -8.62 -28.10
N VAL A 173 -18.55 -9.21 -28.73
CA VAL A 173 -18.56 -9.45 -30.18
C VAL A 173 -19.96 -9.25 -30.72
N SER A 174 -20.07 -8.68 -31.93
CA SER A 174 -21.34 -8.49 -32.64
C SER A 174 -21.42 -9.41 -33.84
N VAL A 175 -22.59 -10.03 -34.05
CA VAL A 175 -22.89 -10.84 -35.25
C VAL A 175 -24.13 -10.33 -35.96
N ALA A 176 -24.27 -10.68 -37.25
CA ALA A 176 -25.43 -10.23 -38.03
C ALA A 176 -26.75 -10.73 -37.45
N TYR A 177 -27.84 -9.98 -37.59
CA TYR A 177 -29.17 -10.31 -37.09
C TYR A 177 -29.74 -11.67 -37.62
N GLY A 178 -29.26 -12.15 -38.79
CA GLY A 178 -29.65 -13.44 -39.33
C GLY A 178 -28.95 -14.64 -38.74
N SER A 179 -28.04 -14.47 -37.78
CA SER A 179 -27.27 -15.52 -37.13
C SER A 179 -28.13 -16.36 -36.20
N ASP A 180 -27.85 -17.67 -36.12
CA ASP A 180 -28.45 -18.57 -35.13
C ASP A 180 -27.85 -18.33 -33.75
N VAL A 181 -28.63 -17.66 -32.85
CA VAL A 181 -28.20 -17.27 -31.51
C VAL A 181 -27.72 -18.46 -30.68
N PRO A 182 -28.44 -19.57 -30.54
CA PRO A 182 -27.98 -20.76 -29.83
C PRO A 182 -26.64 -21.31 -30.37
N GLN A 183 -26.47 -21.36 -31.67
CA GLN A 183 -25.22 -21.80 -32.31
C GLN A 183 -24.06 -20.86 -31.94
N VAL A 184 -24.26 -19.54 -32.05
CA VAL A 184 -23.26 -18.53 -31.71
C VAL A 184 -22.83 -18.67 -30.24
N MET A 185 -23.80 -18.76 -29.31
CA MET A 185 -23.51 -18.93 -27.90
C MET A 185 -22.69 -20.18 -27.61
N THR A 186 -23.01 -21.29 -28.25
CA THR A 186 -22.29 -22.55 -28.08
C THR A 186 -20.84 -22.41 -28.55
N LEU A 187 -20.62 -21.85 -29.75
CA LEU A 187 -19.29 -21.66 -30.32
C LEU A 187 -18.42 -20.74 -29.49
N LEU A 188 -18.96 -19.61 -29.04
CA LEU A 188 -18.24 -18.67 -28.20
C LEU A 188 -17.86 -19.30 -26.85
N THR A 189 -18.74 -20.10 -26.25
CA THR A 189 -18.45 -20.82 -25.01
C THR A 189 -17.33 -21.84 -25.23
N GLN A 190 -17.35 -22.60 -26.34
CA GLN A 190 -16.31 -23.55 -26.68
C GLN A 190 -14.95 -22.89 -26.85
N VAL A 191 -14.90 -21.72 -27.50
CA VAL A 191 -13.65 -20.95 -27.64
C VAL A 191 -13.05 -20.63 -26.25
N CYS A 192 -13.84 -20.20 -25.30
CA CYS A 192 -13.34 -19.92 -23.95
C CYS A 192 -12.88 -21.19 -23.23
N THR A 193 -13.67 -22.28 -23.33
CA THR A 193 -13.37 -23.54 -22.66
C THR A 193 -12.08 -24.19 -23.21
N SER A 194 -11.73 -23.92 -24.46
CA SER A 194 -10.50 -24.44 -25.08
C SER A 194 -9.23 -23.74 -24.65
N GLN A 195 -9.34 -22.58 -23.94
CA GLN A 195 -8.18 -21.83 -23.46
C GLN A 195 -7.69 -22.40 -22.12
N GLU A 196 -6.44 -22.80 -22.06
CA GLU A 196 -5.82 -23.41 -20.86
C GLU A 196 -5.90 -22.51 -19.60
N LYS A 197 -5.83 -21.19 -19.81
CA LYS A 197 -5.85 -20.20 -18.71
C LYS A 197 -7.25 -19.79 -18.25
N VAL A 198 -8.29 -20.24 -18.94
CA VAL A 198 -9.69 -20.03 -18.54
C VAL A 198 -10.10 -21.12 -17.57
N LEU A 199 -10.66 -20.71 -16.43
CA LEU A 199 -11.12 -21.65 -15.41
C LEU A 199 -12.37 -22.42 -15.90
N THR A 200 -12.44 -23.68 -15.52
CA THR A 200 -13.60 -24.55 -15.77
C THR A 200 -14.68 -24.41 -14.69
N ASP A 201 -14.29 -23.94 -13.51
CA ASP A 201 -15.17 -23.65 -12.37
C ASP A 201 -14.74 -22.33 -11.68
N PRO A 202 -15.57 -21.28 -11.76
CA PRO A 202 -16.84 -21.18 -12.50
C PRO A 202 -16.65 -21.27 -14.01
N ALA A 203 -17.58 -21.94 -14.68
CA ALA A 203 -17.54 -22.14 -16.13
C ALA A 203 -17.73 -20.82 -16.89
N PRO A 204 -17.10 -20.64 -18.07
CA PRO A 204 -17.36 -19.51 -18.95
C PRO A 204 -18.80 -19.56 -19.46
N TYR A 205 -19.37 -18.39 -19.67
CA TYR A 205 -20.74 -18.25 -20.18
C TYR A 205 -20.86 -17.08 -21.15
N VAL A 206 -21.84 -17.17 -22.03
CA VAL A 206 -22.13 -16.16 -23.05
C VAL A 206 -23.53 -15.62 -22.85
N THR A 207 -23.67 -14.30 -22.99
CA THR A 207 -24.95 -13.62 -22.91
C THR A 207 -25.23 -12.85 -24.21
N LEU A 208 -26.46 -12.83 -24.66
CA LEU A 208 -26.92 -11.84 -25.62
C LEU A 208 -27.13 -10.53 -24.84
N SER A 209 -26.18 -9.60 -25.02
CA SER A 209 -26.12 -8.37 -24.19
C SER A 209 -27.07 -7.29 -24.68
N ASN A 210 -27.21 -7.18 -26.02
CA ASN A 210 -27.99 -6.09 -26.62
C ASN A 210 -28.37 -6.42 -28.07
N PHE A 211 -29.42 -5.73 -28.54
CA PHE A 211 -29.79 -5.63 -29.96
C PHE A 211 -29.23 -4.33 -30.47
N GLY A 212 -28.01 -4.37 -31.03
CA GLY A 212 -27.27 -3.21 -31.49
C GLY A 212 -27.81 -2.66 -32.83
N ALA A 213 -27.35 -1.49 -33.21
CA ALA A 213 -27.79 -0.83 -34.49
C ALA A 213 -27.43 -1.67 -35.72
N ASP A 214 -26.32 -2.41 -35.67
CA ASP A 214 -25.76 -3.13 -36.80
C ASP A 214 -25.91 -4.66 -36.68
N GLY A 215 -26.16 -5.19 -35.46
CA GLY A 215 -26.25 -6.62 -35.21
C GLY A 215 -26.54 -6.97 -33.75
N LEU A 216 -26.52 -8.29 -33.47
CA LEU A 216 -26.70 -8.87 -32.15
C LEU A 216 -25.38 -8.78 -31.37
N GLU A 217 -25.40 -8.19 -30.20
CA GLU A 217 -24.22 -8.01 -29.34
C GLU A 217 -24.15 -9.12 -28.27
N PHE A 218 -23.03 -9.83 -28.23
CA PHE A 218 -22.77 -10.87 -27.24
C PHE A 218 -21.69 -10.47 -26.28
N GLY A 219 -21.91 -10.71 -24.99
CA GLY A 219 -20.92 -10.65 -23.93
C GLY A 219 -20.37 -12.06 -23.68
N VAL A 220 -19.08 -12.22 -23.83
CA VAL A 220 -18.37 -13.48 -23.54
C VAL A 220 -17.66 -13.32 -22.22
N HIS A 221 -18.08 -14.07 -21.20
CA HIS A 221 -17.61 -13.95 -19.82
C HIS A 221 -16.82 -15.21 -19.44
N TYR A 222 -15.66 -15.01 -18.84
CA TYR A 222 -14.78 -16.11 -18.44
C TYR A 222 -13.98 -15.74 -17.20
N TRP A 223 -13.77 -16.73 -16.33
CA TRP A 223 -12.99 -16.59 -15.12
C TRP A 223 -11.55 -17.01 -15.35
N VAL A 224 -10.63 -16.25 -14.76
CA VAL A 224 -9.19 -16.49 -14.85
C VAL A 224 -8.53 -16.26 -13.49
N ASP A 225 -7.41 -16.95 -13.25
CA ASP A 225 -6.57 -16.63 -12.10
C ASP A 225 -5.70 -15.42 -12.45
N GLU A 226 -5.92 -14.30 -11.76
CA GLU A 226 -5.19 -13.04 -11.99
C GLU A 226 -3.67 -13.20 -11.85
N GLN A 227 -3.22 -14.10 -10.99
CA GLN A 227 -1.79 -14.29 -10.73
C GLN A 227 -1.08 -15.01 -11.89
N GLN A 228 -1.79 -15.83 -12.65
CA GLN A 228 -1.23 -16.69 -13.70
C GLN A 228 -1.48 -16.15 -15.11
N ALA A 229 -2.52 -15.36 -15.31
CA ALA A 229 -2.91 -14.89 -16.62
C ALA A 229 -2.27 -13.53 -16.95
N GLY A 230 -1.59 -13.45 -18.09
CA GLY A 230 -1.38 -12.16 -18.75
C GLY A 230 -2.72 -11.69 -19.34
N LEU A 231 -3.55 -11.00 -18.56
CA LEU A 231 -4.95 -10.71 -18.88
C LEU A 231 -5.16 -10.11 -20.28
N LEU A 232 -4.31 -9.16 -20.68
CA LEU A 232 -4.40 -8.53 -22.00
C LEU A 232 -4.05 -9.50 -23.14
N THR A 233 -3.03 -10.33 -22.93
CA THR A 233 -2.61 -11.33 -23.91
C THR A 233 -3.69 -12.39 -24.08
N LEU A 234 -4.22 -12.93 -22.99
CA LEU A 234 -5.30 -13.91 -23.02
C LEU A 234 -6.56 -13.36 -23.69
N LYS A 235 -6.95 -12.11 -23.38
CA LYS A 235 -8.08 -11.44 -24.06
C LYS A 235 -7.86 -11.36 -25.56
N SER A 236 -6.64 -11.04 -25.99
CA SER A 236 -6.28 -11.02 -27.41
C SER A 236 -6.37 -12.40 -28.06
N GLU A 237 -5.85 -13.43 -27.39
CA GLU A 237 -5.91 -14.81 -27.86
C GLU A 237 -7.37 -15.28 -28.02
N ILE A 238 -8.23 -15.01 -27.05
CA ILE A 238 -9.67 -15.31 -27.12
C ILE A 238 -10.33 -14.55 -28.28
N ASN A 239 -10.06 -13.26 -28.46
CA ASN A 239 -10.63 -12.49 -29.55
C ASN A 239 -10.22 -13.02 -30.93
N VAL A 240 -8.96 -13.43 -31.09
CA VAL A 240 -8.48 -14.06 -32.33
C VAL A 240 -9.17 -15.40 -32.56
N ALA A 241 -9.33 -16.21 -31.51
CA ALA A 241 -10.02 -17.50 -31.62
C ALA A 241 -11.51 -17.32 -31.94
N ILE A 242 -12.19 -16.33 -31.33
CA ILE A 242 -13.57 -15.97 -31.66
C ILE A 242 -13.68 -15.62 -33.15
N LEU A 243 -12.81 -14.74 -33.65
CA LEU A 243 -12.82 -14.36 -35.05
C LEU A 243 -12.63 -15.57 -35.99
N ALA A 244 -11.72 -16.48 -35.66
CA ALA A 244 -11.45 -17.69 -36.44
C ALA A 244 -12.66 -18.62 -36.47
N VAL A 245 -13.31 -18.87 -35.32
CA VAL A 245 -14.48 -19.75 -35.22
C VAL A 245 -15.68 -19.17 -35.96
N LEU A 246 -15.96 -17.87 -35.81
CA LEU A 246 -17.07 -17.23 -36.55
C LEU A 246 -16.88 -17.33 -38.06
N ARG A 247 -15.66 -17.10 -38.56
CA ARG A 247 -15.33 -17.27 -39.99
C ARG A 247 -15.49 -18.72 -40.46
N ALA A 248 -15.04 -19.68 -39.68
CA ALA A 248 -15.15 -21.11 -40.01
C ALA A 248 -16.61 -21.60 -40.16
N HIS A 249 -17.54 -20.96 -39.42
CA HIS A 249 -18.96 -21.30 -39.45
C HIS A 249 -19.79 -20.32 -40.29
N ALA A 250 -19.15 -19.49 -41.12
CA ALA A 250 -19.80 -18.49 -41.97
C ALA A 250 -20.74 -17.54 -41.20
N ILE A 251 -20.45 -17.26 -39.93
CA ILE A 251 -21.16 -16.29 -39.11
C ILE A 251 -20.57 -14.91 -39.40
N GLU A 252 -21.41 -14.03 -39.93
CA GLU A 252 -21.00 -12.69 -40.35
C GLU A 252 -20.84 -11.75 -39.14
N ILE A 253 -19.72 -11.04 -39.09
CA ILE A 253 -19.54 -9.86 -38.23
C ILE A 253 -20.02 -8.64 -39.04
N PRO A 254 -21.11 -7.98 -38.65
CA PRO A 254 -21.77 -7.01 -39.48
C PRO A 254 -20.93 -5.77 -39.68
N PHE A 255 -20.93 -5.24 -40.89
CA PHE A 255 -20.54 -3.85 -41.17
C PHE A 255 -21.64 -2.88 -40.71
N PRO A 256 -21.33 -1.59 -40.52
CA PRO A 256 -22.34 -0.61 -40.21
C PRO A 256 -23.49 -0.63 -41.26
N GLN A 257 -24.71 -0.85 -40.78
CA GLN A 257 -25.90 -0.96 -41.64
C GLN A 257 -26.59 0.40 -41.78
N ARG A 258 -26.93 0.80 -43.00
CA ARG A 258 -27.71 2.03 -43.28
C ARG A 258 -28.80 1.77 -44.29
N VAL A 259 -30.02 2.18 -43.97
CA VAL A 259 -31.12 2.20 -44.93
C VAL A 259 -31.04 3.55 -45.66
N VAL A 260 -30.83 3.50 -46.96
CA VAL A 260 -30.80 4.70 -47.82
C VAL A 260 -32.11 4.78 -48.62
N HIS A 261 -32.92 5.78 -48.34
CA HIS A 261 -34.10 6.11 -49.12
C HIS A 261 -33.74 7.10 -50.23
N THR A 262 -33.68 6.64 -51.50
CA THR A 262 -33.48 7.50 -52.65
C THR A 262 -34.83 8.03 -53.14
N ARG A 263 -34.99 9.35 -53.23
CA ARG A 263 -36.15 10.00 -53.78
C ARG A 263 -35.75 10.55 -55.14
N ASN A 264 -36.28 10.01 -56.25
CA ASN A 264 -36.15 10.61 -57.56
C ASN A 264 -37.00 11.89 -57.59
N LEU A 265 -36.38 13.05 -57.66
CA LEU A 265 -37.03 14.32 -57.97
C LEU A 265 -37.25 14.32 -59.47
N ALA A 266 -38.50 14.17 -59.92
CA ALA A 266 -38.91 14.36 -61.27
C ALA A 266 -39.00 15.84 -61.64
#